data_3438860c0e3f079bb963b7729ea278ab
#
_entry.id   3438860c0e3f079bb963b7729ea278ab
#
_cell.length_a   1.000
_cell.length_b   1.000
_cell.length_c   1.000
_cell.angle_alpha   90.00
_cell.angle_beta   90.00
_cell.angle_gamma   90.00
#
_symmetry.space_group_name_H-M   'P 1'
#
loop_
_entity.id
_entity.type
_entity.pdbx_description
1 polymer ?
#
loop_
_entity_poly.entity_id
_entity_poly.type
_entity_poly.pdbx_seq_one_letter_code
_entity_poly.pdbx_strand_id
1 'polypeptide(L)'
;RGSEMCIRDRNSAQLMAKEGKYATLRLPSGEMRMVPVVCRATIGQVGNIEHDLVNIGKAGRKRNMGIRPTVRGSVMNPNDHPHGGGEGKTGIGRPGPCTPWGKPALGLKTRKKNKQSNKMIVRRRDGKTVK
;
A
#
# COMPACT_ATOMS: atom_id res chain seq x y z
N ARG A 1 5.16 -3.33 -6.44
CA ARG A 1 6.50 -3.09 -5.87
C ARG A 1 6.92 -1.62 -5.85
N GLY A 2 6.44 -0.77 -6.75
CA GLY A 2 6.76 0.67 -6.74
C GLY A 2 6.21 1.42 -5.53
N SER A 3 5.04 1.03 -5.02
CA SER A 3 4.46 1.64 -3.82
C SER A 3 5.21 1.28 -2.52
N GLU A 4 5.86 0.13 -2.47
CA GLU A 4 6.64 -0.27 -1.30
C GLU A 4 7.93 0.52 -1.13
N MET A 5 8.56 0.95 -2.23
CA MET A 5 9.76 1.80 -2.17
C MET A 5 9.44 3.20 -1.62
N CYS A 6 8.32 3.79 -2.05
CA CYS A 6 7.89 5.10 -1.54
C CYS A 6 7.49 5.06 -0.06
N ILE A 7 7.01 3.93 0.44
CA ILE A 7 6.64 3.77 1.86
C ILE A 7 7.87 3.62 2.77
N ARG A 8 8.97 3.11 2.27
CA ARG A 8 10.21 2.93 3.06
C ARG A 8 11.00 4.21 3.24
N ASP A 9 10.95 5.09 2.26
CA ASP A 9 11.72 6.34 2.31
C ASP A 9 11.13 7.29 3.34
N ARG A 10 11.96 7.88 4.19
CA ARG A 10 11.61 8.80 5.30
C ARG A 10 10.80 8.16 6.44
N ASN A 11 10.57 6.87 6.41
CA ASN A 11 9.74 6.24 7.44
C ASN A 11 10.57 5.82 8.66
N SER A 12 10.05 6.15 9.81
CA SER A 12 10.52 5.68 11.11
C SER A 12 9.32 5.29 11.97
N ALA A 13 9.51 4.32 12.84
CA ALA A 13 8.52 3.95 13.86
C ALA A 13 8.99 4.47 15.23
N GLN A 14 8.09 5.01 16.01
CA GLN A 14 8.38 5.49 17.34
C GLN A 14 8.20 4.38 18.36
N LEU A 15 9.21 4.13 19.19
CA LEU A 15 9.09 3.22 20.33
C LEU A 15 8.32 3.94 21.46
N MET A 16 7.15 3.40 21.81
CA MET A 16 6.30 3.97 22.85
C MET A 16 6.59 3.37 24.23
N ALA A 17 6.67 2.05 24.32
CA ALA A 17 6.88 1.34 25.58
C ALA A 17 7.54 -0.01 25.34
N LYS A 18 8.22 -0.52 26.37
CA LYS A 18 8.71 -1.89 26.46
C LYS A 18 8.09 -2.53 27.69
N GLU A 19 7.27 -3.55 27.49
CA GLU A 19 6.56 -4.23 28.57
C GLU A 19 6.71 -5.74 28.42
N GLY A 20 7.43 -6.36 29.34
CA GLY A 20 7.66 -7.80 29.36
C GLY A 20 8.31 -8.30 28.07
N LYS A 21 7.61 -9.18 27.36
CA LYS A 21 8.09 -9.80 26.10
C LYS A 21 7.83 -8.96 24.85
N TYR A 22 7.10 -7.85 24.95
CA TYR A 22 6.67 -7.05 23.82
C TYR A 22 7.10 -5.59 23.93
N ALA A 23 7.37 -4.98 22.78
CA ALA A 23 7.55 -3.55 22.62
C ALA A 23 6.38 -2.98 21.82
N THR A 24 5.83 -1.86 22.26
CA THR A 24 4.76 -1.16 21.54
C THR A 24 5.36 -0.09 20.64
N LEU A 25 5.09 -0.21 19.34
CA LEU A 25 5.55 0.72 18.32
C LEU A 25 4.40 1.52 17.77
N ARG A 26 4.62 2.82 17.56
CA ARG A 26 3.76 3.67 16.75
C ARG A 26 4.32 3.72 15.34
N LEU A 27 3.57 3.15 14.40
CA LEU A 27 3.94 3.14 12.99
C LEU A 27 3.65 4.49 12.31
N PRO A 28 4.27 4.78 11.15
CA PRO A 28 4.03 6.02 10.40
C PRO A 28 2.57 6.25 10.03
N SER A 29 1.79 5.18 9.87
CA SER A 29 0.35 5.24 9.60
C SER A 29 -0.50 5.67 10.81
N GLY A 30 0.11 5.79 12.02
CA GLY A 30 -0.58 6.04 13.28
C GLY A 30 -1.07 4.77 13.99
N GLU A 31 -0.90 3.60 13.40
CA GLU A 31 -1.23 2.33 14.03
C GLU A 31 -0.25 2.02 15.17
N MET A 32 -0.78 1.61 16.31
CA MET A 32 0.03 1.12 17.43
C MET A 32 0.02 -0.40 17.44
N ARG A 33 1.21 -0.98 17.39
CA ARG A 33 1.38 -2.42 17.29
C ARG A 33 2.43 -2.93 18.27
N MET A 34 2.19 -4.10 18.84
CA MET A 34 3.15 -4.85 19.63
C MET A 34 4.06 -5.69 18.74
N VAL A 35 5.34 -5.70 19.06
CA VAL A 35 6.38 -6.52 18.42
C VAL A 35 7.21 -7.20 19.50
N PRO A 36 7.65 -8.45 19.35
CA PRO A 36 8.53 -9.09 20.33
C PRO A 36 9.83 -8.29 20.55
N VAL A 37 10.26 -8.15 21.78
CA VAL A 37 11.48 -7.38 22.14
C VAL A 37 12.75 -7.97 21.54
N VAL A 38 12.79 -9.28 21.28
CA VAL A 38 13.92 -9.96 20.66
C VAL A 38 14.13 -9.63 19.17
N CYS A 39 13.19 -8.93 18.54
CA CYS A 39 13.31 -8.51 17.15
C CYS A 39 14.45 -7.50 16.99
N ARG A 40 15.26 -7.69 15.96
CA ARG A 40 16.31 -6.72 15.59
C ARG A 40 15.67 -5.48 14.96
N ALA A 41 16.25 -4.32 15.24
CA ALA A 41 15.82 -3.05 14.69
C ALA A 41 17.04 -2.20 14.33
N THR A 42 16.88 -1.36 13.31
CA THR A 42 17.85 -0.31 12.97
C THR A 42 17.38 1.00 13.59
N ILE A 43 18.27 1.67 14.31
CA ILE A 43 17.99 2.95 14.95
C ILE A 43 18.16 4.05 13.90
N GLY A 44 17.18 4.92 13.79
CA GLY A 44 17.18 6.07 12.89
C GLY A 44 16.03 6.07 11.90
N GLN A 45 16.20 6.85 10.85
CA GLN A 45 15.23 7.03 9.78
C GLN A 45 15.80 6.50 8.46
N VAL A 46 14.95 5.96 7.60
CA VAL A 46 15.36 5.53 6.26
C VAL A 46 15.83 6.75 5.46
N GLY A 47 17.00 6.66 4.86
CA GLY A 47 17.63 7.71 4.07
C GLY A 47 17.00 7.93 2.69
N ASN A 48 17.74 8.67 1.82
CA ASN A 48 17.30 9.03 0.47
C ASN A 48 15.97 9.79 0.45
N ILE A 49 15.90 10.85 1.25
CA ILE A 49 14.68 11.65 1.47
C ILE A 49 14.13 12.26 0.17
N GLU A 50 14.99 12.56 -0.79
CA GLU A 50 14.64 13.22 -2.05
C GLU A 50 14.20 12.25 -3.15
N HIS A 51 14.13 10.94 -2.87
CA HIS A 51 13.77 9.94 -3.87
C HIS A 51 12.42 10.21 -4.55
N ASP A 52 11.44 10.71 -3.80
CA ASP A 52 10.10 11.03 -4.33
C ASP A 52 10.10 12.27 -5.24
N LEU A 53 11.12 13.12 -5.13
CA LEU A 53 11.24 14.35 -5.93
C LEU A 53 11.90 14.10 -7.30
N VAL A 54 12.44 12.90 -7.51
CA VAL A 54 13.15 12.55 -8.75
C VAL A 54 12.18 12.49 -9.92
N ASN A 55 12.39 13.38 -10.89
CA ASN A 55 11.70 13.31 -12.18
C ASN A 55 12.49 12.40 -13.14
N ILE A 56 11.89 11.28 -13.51
CA ILE A 56 12.51 10.30 -14.40
C ILE A 56 12.66 10.83 -15.83
N GLY A 57 11.79 11.76 -16.24
CA GLY A 57 11.85 12.51 -17.49
C GLY A 57 11.36 11.74 -18.72
N LYS A 58 11.78 10.51 -18.95
CA LYS A 58 11.39 9.74 -20.12
C LYS A 58 10.99 8.29 -19.80
N ALA A 59 10.12 7.73 -20.65
CA ALA A 59 9.62 6.35 -20.52
C ALA A 59 10.75 5.29 -20.59
N GLY A 60 11.82 5.53 -21.34
CA GLY A 60 12.96 4.62 -21.44
C GLY A 60 13.66 4.40 -20.09
N ARG A 61 13.76 5.41 -19.24
CA ARG A 61 14.31 5.23 -17.88
C ARG A 61 13.44 4.32 -17.02
N LYS A 62 12.11 4.45 -17.10
CA LYS A 62 11.19 3.53 -16.41
C LYS A 62 11.36 2.10 -16.91
N ARG A 63 11.53 1.91 -18.23
CA ARG A 63 11.81 0.59 -18.81
C ARG A 63 13.10 -0.02 -18.27
N ASN A 64 14.17 0.76 -18.18
CA ASN A 64 15.45 0.32 -17.60
C ASN A 64 15.34 -0.06 -16.12
N MET A 65 14.39 0.51 -15.38
CA MET A 65 14.06 0.13 -14.00
C MET A 65 13.21 -1.17 -13.92
N GLY A 66 12.92 -1.82 -15.04
CA GLY A 66 12.10 -3.03 -15.10
C GLY A 66 10.58 -2.77 -15.08
N ILE A 67 10.14 -1.53 -15.17
CA ILE A 67 8.71 -1.17 -15.18
C ILE A 67 8.19 -1.27 -16.62
N ARG A 68 7.30 -2.23 -16.84
CA ARG A 68 6.65 -2.39 -18.15
C ARG A 68 5.51 -1.39 -18.32
N PRO A 69 5.17 -1.01 -19.58
CA PRO A 69 4.00 -0.19 -19.85
C PRO A 69 2.72 -0.82 -19.32
N THR A 70 1.86 0.00 -18.75
CA THR A 70 0.54 -0.42 -18.22
C THR A 70 -0.55 0.08 -19.15
N VAL A 71 -1.45 -0.81 -19.53
CA VAL A 71 -2.63 -0.49 -20.33
C VAL A 71 -3.83 -0.38 -19.40
N ARG A 72 -4.59 0.72 -19.50
CA ARG A 72 -5.81 0.92 -18.72
C ARG A 72 -6.95 0.06 -19.28
N GLY A 73 -7.83 -0.42 -18.41
CA GLY A 73 -8.93 -1.31 -18.78
C GLY A 73 -9.92 -0.74 -19.80
N SER A 74 -10.13 0.59 -19.80
CA SER A 74 -11.05 1.28 -20.72
C SER A 74 -10.64 1.23 -22.20
N VAL A 75 -9.40 0.89 -22.52
CA VAL A 75 -8.91 0.74 -23.90
C VAL A 75 -8.81 -0.72 -24.33
N MET A 76 -9.21 -1.64 -23.48
CA MET A 76 -9.29 -3.07 -23.76
C MET A 76 -10.64 -3.45 -24.35
N ASN A 77 -10.74 -4.68 -24.86
CA ASN A 77 -12.01 -5.25 -25.30
C ASN A 77 -12.88 -5.67 -24.10
N PRO A 78 -14.21 -5.82 -24.30
CA PRO A 78 -15.12 -6.23 -23.22
C PRO A 78 -14.79 -7.59 -22.58
N ASN A 79 -14.17 -8.49 -23.36
CA ASN A 79 -13.72 -9.80 -22.87
C ASN A 79 -12.46 -9.74 -22.01
N ASP A 80 -11.66 -8.68 -22.13
CA ASP A 80 -10.38 -8.55 -21.43
C ASP A 80 -10.51 -7.77 -20.11
N HIS A 81 -11.47 -6.86 -20.03
CA HIS A 81 -11.67 -6.02 -18.84
C HIS A 81 -13.13 -5.57 -18.67
N PRO A 82 -13.67 -5.51 -17.45
CA PRO A 82 -15.01 -4.99 -17.18
C PRO A 82 -15.28 -3.55 -17.67
N HIS A 83 -14.23 -2.75 -17.86
CA HIS A 83 -14.30 -1.40 -18.41
C HIS A 83 -14.09 -1.34 -19.92
N GLY A 84 -13.89 -2.50 -20.57
CA GLY A 84 -13.62 -2.58 -22.00
C GLY A 84 -14.88 -2.31 -22.82
N GLY A 85 -14.65 -2.00 -24.10
CA GLY A 85 -15.70 -1.73 -25.08
C GLY A 85 -16.13 -0.27 -25.14
N GLY A 86 -17.11 -0.02 -26.00
CA GLY A 86 -17.63 1.31 -26.29
C GLY A 86 -16.95 1.96 -27.49
N GLU A 87 -17.44 3.12 -27.87
CA GLU A 87 -16.95 3.91 -29.00
C GLU A 87 -16.22 5.15 -28.51
N GLY A 88 -15.05 5.43 -29.09
CA GLY A 88 -14.22 6.58 -28.75
C GLY A 88 -13.72 6.56 -27.30
N LYS A 89 -13.82 7.70 -26.61
CA LYS A 89 -13.50 7.83 -25.19
C LYS A 89 -14.71 7.47 -24.34
N THR A 90 -14.87 6.21 -24.03
CA THR A 90 -15.94 5.75 -23.13
C THR A 90 -15.56 5.88 -21.66
N GLY A 91 -16.54 6.20 -20.82
CA GLY A 91 -16.40 6.16 -19.37
C GLY A 91 -16.36 4.72 -18.83
N ILE A 92 -16.29 4.62 -17.51
CA ILE A 92 -16.23 3.32 -16.81
C ILE A 92 -17.51 2.50 -16.99
N GLY A 93 -18.68 3.17 -17.20
CA GLY A 93 -19.99 2.55 -17.38
C GLY A 93 -20.49 1.74 -16.17
N ARG A 94 -19.90 1.93 -15.00
CA ARG A 94 -20.21 1.24 -13.75
C ARG A 94 -20.23 2.22 -12.58
N PRO A 95 -20.90 1.89 -11.44
CA PRO A 95 -20.93 2.76 -10.27
C PRO A 95 -19.55 3.10 -9.69
N GLY A 96 -18.54 2.27 -9.97
CA GLY A 96 -17.18 2.49 -9.54
C GLY A 96 -16.17 1.69 -10.36
N PRO A 97 -14.87 2.03 -10.24
CA PRO A 97 -13.82 1.32 -10.97
C PRO A 97 -13.67 -0.11 -10.46
N CYS A 98 -13.46 -1.03 -11.40
CA CYS A 98 -13.27 -2.45 -11.13
C CYS A 98 -11.87 -2.92 -11.55
N THR A 99 -11.41 -3.98 -10.90
CA THR A 99 -10.23 -4.74 -11.32
C THR A 99 -10.58 -5.61 -12.54
N PRO A 100 -9.58 -6.17 -13.27
CA PRO A 100 -9.85 -7.11 -14.36
C PRO A 100 -10.75 -8.30 -13.97
N TRP A 101 -10.77 -8.67 -12.71
CA TRP A 101 -11.59 -9.76 -12.16
C TRP A 101 -12.96 -9.30 -11.62
N GLY A 102 -13.36 -8.06 -11.89
CA GLY A 102 -14.66 -7.53 -11.50
C GLY A 102 -14.81 -7.08 -10.05
N LYS A 103 -13.76 -7.12 -9.24
CA LYS A 103 -13.78 -6.63 -7.86
C LYS A 103 -13.63 -5.09 -7.83
N PRO A 104 -14.21 -4.38 -6.85
CA PRO A 104 -13.98 -2.96 -6.68
C PRO A 104 -12.47 -2.65 -6.59
N ALA A 105 -11.97 -1.71 -7.41
CA ALA A 105 -10.56 -1.33 -7.43
C ALA A 105 -10.18 -0.40 -6.28
N LEU A 106 -11.12 0.41 -5.79
CA LEU A 106 -10.94 1.38 -4.72
C LEU A 106 -11.80 1.02 -3.51
N GLY A 107 -11.26 1.20 -2.33
CA GLY A 107 -11.97 1.05 -1.06
C GLY A 107 -12.27 -0.38 -0.59
N LEU A 108 -11.93 -1.41 -1.35
CA LEU A 108 -12.12 -2.79 -0.94
C LEU A 108 -11.18 -3.16 0.20
N LYS A 109 -11.74 -3.53 1.35
CA LYS A 109 -10.97 -4.02 2.51
C LYS A 109 -10.60 -5.47 2.28
N THR A 110 -9.32 -5.73 1.98
CA THR A 110 -8.81 -7.08 1.68
C THR A 110 -8.25 -7.83 2.89
N ARG A 111 -8.06 -7.15 4.02
CA ARG A 111 -7.57 -7.80 5.25
C ARG A 111 -8.63 -8.77 5.79
N LYS A 112 -8.24 -10.02 6.03
CA LYS A 112 -9.11 -11.03 6.65
C LYS A 112 -9.52 -10.59 8.06
N LYS A 113 -10.81 -10.73 8.42
CA LYS A 113 -11.35 -10.35 9.73
C LYS A 113 -10.64 -11.10 10.88
N ASN A 114 -10.49 -12.41 10.74
CA ASN A 114 -9.94 -13.30 11.77
C ASN A 114 -8.44 -13.57 11.59
N LYS A 115 -7.65 -12.51 11.32
CA LYS A 115 -6.20 -12.66 11.20
C LYS A 115 -5.57 -12.71 12.60
N GLN A 116 -4.72 -13.72 12.87
CA GLN A 116 -4.05 -13.88 14.18
C GLN A 116 -3.28 -12.63 14.62
N SER A 117 -2.68 -11.91 13.67
CA SER A 117 -1.96 -10.67 13.97
C SER A 117 -2.85 -9.53 14.51
N ASN A 118 -4.18 -9.69 14.57
CA ASN A 118 -5.06 -8.71 15.21
C ASN A 118 -4.78 -8.59 16.70
N LYS A 119 -4.36 -9.67 17.36
CA LYS A 119 -3.97 -9.68 18.78
C LYS A 119 -2.80 -8.76 19.10
N MET A 120 -1.95 -8.49 18.11
CA MET A 120 -0.77 -7.64 18.26
C MET A 120 -1.05 -6.15 17.97
N ILE A 121 -2.24 -5.82 17.49
CA ILE A 121 -2.63 -4.45 17.16
C ILE A 121 -3.36 -3.87 18.38
N VAL A 122 -2.76 -2.87 19.00
CA VAL A 122 -3.37 -2.16 20.13
C VAL A 122 -4.41 -1.15 19.63
N ARG A 123 -4.04 -0.37 18.62
CA ARG A 123 -4.90 0.68 18.05
C ARG A 123 -4.67 0.79 16.55
N ARG A 124 -5.72 0.83 15.78
CA ARG A 124 -5.65 1.05 14.33
C ARG A 124 -5.41 2.53 13.98
N ARG A 125 -5.05 2.80 12.71
CA ARG A 125 -4.83 4.15 12.20
C ARG A 125 -6.05 5.08 12.34
N ASP A 126 -7.26 4.53 12.31
CA ASP A 126 -8.54 5.23 12.49
C ASP A 126 -8.93 5.45 13.97
N GLY A 127 -8.03 5.14 14.88
CA GLY A 127 -8.23 5.32 16.31
C GLY A 127 -9.04 4.22 17.01
N LYS A 128 -9.55 3.24 16.25
CA LYS A 128 -10.35 2.15 16.81
C LYS A 128 -9.46 1.05 17.37
N THR A 129 -9.82 0.56 18.55
CA THR A 129 -9.22 -0.66 19.10
C THR A 129 -9.72 -1.89 18.34
N VAL A 130 -8.87 -2.89 18.20
CA VAL A 130 -9.24 -4.16 17.59
C VAL A 130 -9.85 -5.03 18.69
N LYS A 131 -11.15 -5.25 18.60
CA LYS A 131 -11.85 -6.24 19.44
C LYS A 131 -11.64 -7.64 18.87
#